data_e1159e77dcfe28481cb8f0e6dfa4d3b7
#
_entry.id   e1159e77dcfe28481cb8f0e6dfa4d3b7
#
_cell.length_a   1.000
_cell.length_b   1.000
_cell.length_c   1.000
_cell.angle_alpha   90.00
_cell.angle_beta   90.00
_cell.angle_gamma   90.00
#
_symmetry.space_group_name_H-M   'P 1'
#
loop_
_entity.id
_entity.type
_entity.pdbx_description
1 polymer ?
#
loop_
_entity_poly.entity_id
_entity_poly.type
_entity_poly.pdbx_seq_one_letter_code
_entity_poly.pdbx_strand_id
1 'polypeptide(L)'
;MGFSNGLKHQYKPVSILELSHKQGDIEKVASIASGGNHLVVLTTHGSIYTWGAGEQAQLGRRVLERRKIHGTVPEKVTLGTRARKATTVGAGAFHSFAVDDKGDVWGWGLNSMGQTGTGYQSSEDSVVQLPKKVKGLSKEELNGDRVVQIDGGTHHTLFLTANGSVYACGRSNAGQLGLSEDHEAFKDQVDPDFVAEPALVSFPDPEDPIIQVSCGSHNCAAVTEGGALYSWGQGVQGELGLGDVEEVRTPRVVVRKDGGAWFAAAVSCGGQHTVGLFRKK
;
A
#
# COMPACT_ATOMS: atom_id res chain seq x y z
N MET A 1 6.37 -15.27 11.83
CA MET A 1 6.31 -14.74 13.21
C MET A 1 7.73 -14.38 13.64
N GLY A 2 7.95 -13.24 14.27
CA GLY A 2 9.29 -12.72 14.62
C GLY A 2 10.00 -13.44 15.79
N PHE A 3 9.91 -14.77 15.85
CA PHE A 3 10.49 -15.55 16.95
C PHE A 3 11.74 -16.31 16.50
N SER A 4 12.81 -16.20 17.29
CA SER A 4 14.05 -16.94 17.06
C SER A 4 14.04 -18.39 17.58
N ASN A 5 12.96 -18.81 18.26
CA ASN A 5 12.90 -20.08 18.99
C ASN A 5 12.29 -21.27 18.23
N GLY A 6 12.07 -21.13 16.91
CA GLY A 6 11.57 -22.21 16.07
C GLY A 6 10.11 -22.62 16.30
N LEU A 7 9.34 -21.88 17.08
CA LEU A 7 7.91 -22.14 17.30
C LEU A 7 7.14 -21.99 15.99
N LYS A 8 6.37 -23.02 15.62
CA LYS A 8 5.49 -22.99 14.43
C LYS A 8 4.21 -22.21 14.69
N HIS A 9 3.74 -22.15 15.93
CA HIS A 9 2.50 -21.49 16.33
C HIS A 9 2.68 -20.73 17.64
N GLN A 10 2.06 -19.56 17.72
CA GLN A 10 2.00 -18.74 18.93
C GLN A 10 0.54 -18.41 19.24
N TYR A 11 0.02 -18.94 20.34
CA TYR A 11 -1.39 -18.81 20.73
C TYR A 11 -1.69 -17.59 21.60
N LYS A 12 -0.67 -16.96 22.18
CA LYS A 12 -0.83 -15.77 23.03
C LYS A 12 0.02 -14.62 22.47
N PRO A 13 -0.44 -13.36 22.56
CA PRO A 13 0.38 -12.21 22.23
C PRO A 13 1.67 -12.20 23.04
N VAL A 14 2.80 -11.92 22.39
CA VAL A 14 4.11 -11.76 23.02
C VAL A 14 4.79 -10.51 22.45
N SER A 15 5.63 -9.87 23.24
CA SER A 15 6.49 -8.79 22.77
C SER A 15 7.57 -9.35 21.85
N ILE A 16 7.69 -8.81 20.64
CA ILE A 16 8.63 -9.26 19.61
C ILE A 16 9.64 -8.20 19.19
N LEU A 17 9.43 -6.96 19.57
CA LEU A 17 10.27 -5.83 19.19
C LEU A 17 10.74 -5.11 20.45
N GLU A 18 12.04 -5.22 20.73
CA GLU A 18 12.68 -4.45 21.80
C GLU A 18 13.16 -3.12 21.22
N LEU A 19 12.51 -2.06 21.63
CA LEU A 19 12.85 -0.68 21.26
C LEU A 19 13.69 -0.03 22.34
N SER A 20 14.37 1.07 22.01
CA SER A 20 15.18 1.84 22.95
C SER A 20 14.34 2.41 24.09
N HIS A 21 14.75 2.15 25.35
CA HIS A 21 14.14 2.67 26.59
C HIS A 21 15.10 3.59 27.34
N LYS A 22 15.82 4.46 26.62
CA LYS A 22 16.65 5.47 27.29
C LYS A 22 15.78 6.43 28.10
N GLN A 23 16.22 6.76 29.31
CA GLN A 23 15.50 7.70 30.18
C GLN A 23 15.31 9.05 29.46
N GLY A 24 14.03 9.45 29.27
CA GLY A 24 13.65 10.66 28.55
C GLY A 24 13.45 10.50 27.02
N ASP A 25 13.78 9.34 26.42
CA ASP A 25 13.65 9.09 24.99
C ASP A 25 13.18 7.64 24.71
N ILE A 26 11.89 7.42 24.87
CA ILE A 26 11.26 6.11 24.71
C ILE A 26 10.75 5.96 23.29
N GLU A 27 11.40 5.09 22.51
CA GLU A 27 10.91 4.70 21.18
C GLU A 27 9.71 3.75 21.29
N LYS A 28 8.63 4.05 20.55
CA LYS A 28 7.40 3.25 20.51
C LYS A 28 7.03 2.89 19.08
N VAL A 29 6.21 1.87 18.89
CA VAL A 29 5.57 1.59 17.61
C VAL A 29 4.56 2.70 17.32
N ALA A 30 4.68 3.34 16.16
CA ALA A 30 3.77 4.38 15.66
C ALA A 30 2.71 3.80 14.72
N SER A 31 3.11 2.92 13.77
CA SER A 31 2.19 2.24 12.87
C SER A 31 2.75 0.90 12.37
N ILE A 32 1.86 0.08 11.82
CA ILE A 32 2.17 -1.25 11.28
C ILE A 32 1.46 -1.38 9.94
N ALA A 33 2.19 -1.85 8.91
CA ALA A 33 1.62 -2.31 7.65
C ALA A 33 1.89 -3.81 7.50
N SER A 34 0.87 -4.56 7.06
CA SER A 34 0.92 -6.02 6.92
C SER A 34 0.81 -6.40 5.46
N GLY A 35 1.80 -7.11 4.94
CA GLY A 35 1.71 -7.77 3.65
C GLY A 35 1.19 -9.21 3.78
N GLY A 36 1.30 -10.01 2.71
CA GLY A 36 0.86 -11.41 2.70
C GLY A 36 1.57 -12.27 3.74
N ASN A 37 2.88 -12.14 3.83
CA ASN A 37 3.71 -12.94 4.75
C ASN A 37 4.85 -12.13 5.39
N HIS A 38 4.71 -10.80 5.48
CA HIS A 38 5.70 -9.93 6.11
C HIS A 38 5.02 -8.75 6.81
N LEU A 39 5.78 -8.09 7.66
CA LEU A 39 5.36 -6.90 8.39
C LEU A 39 6.37 -5.77 8.19
N VAL A 40 5.85 -4.56 8.12
CA VAL A 40 6.61 -3.30 8.11
C VAL A 40 6.14 -2.47 9.29
N VAL A 41 7.04 -2.12 10.19
CA VAL A 41 6.74 -1.36 11.40
C VAL A 41 7.48 -0.03 11.39
N LEU A 42 6.73 1.03 11.63
CA LEU A 42 7.25 2.38 11.85
C LEU A 42 7.28 2.68 13.35
N THR A 43 8.36 3.27 13.81
CA THR A 43 8.48 3.74 15.20
C THR A 43 8.33 5.26 15.32
N THR A 44 8.10 5.74 16.54
CA THR A 44 8.00 7.19 16.84
C THR A 44 9.29 7.96 16.54
N HIS A 45 10.43 7.27 16.42
CA HIS A 45 11.71 7.88 16.02
C HIS A 45 11.92 7.88 14.50
N GLY A 46 10.94 7.38 13.71
CA GLY A 46 11.02 7.25 12.26
C GLY A 46 11.91 6.10 11.80
N SER A 47 12.19 5.11 12.68
CA SER A 47 12.86 3.88 12.27
C SER A 47 11.87 2.90 11.66
N ILE A 48 12.32 2.16 10.63
CA ILE A 48 11.55 1.10 9.98
C ILE A 48 12.14 -0.25 10.36
N TYR A 49 11.27 -1.18 10.75
CA TYR A 49 11.64 -2.58 10.98
C TYR A 49 10.80 -3.49 10.09
N THR A 50 11.42 -4.52 9.52
CA THR A 50 10.74 -5.53 8.72
C THR A 50 11.11 -6.93 9.17
N TRP A 51 10.15 -7.85 9.05
CA TRP A 51 10.36 -9.29 9.23
C TRP A 51 9.26 -10.10 8.55
N GLY A 52 9.50 -11.40 8.38
CA GLY A 52 8.63 -12.35 7.70
C GLY A 52 9.32 -13.02 6.52
N ALA A 53 8.56 -13.36 5.48
CA ALA A 53 9.09 -13.89 4.23
C ALA A 53 9.92 -12.83 3.48
N GLY A 54 11.01 -13.24 2.85
CA GLY A 54 11.95 -12.34 2.18
C GLY A 54 12.30 -12.76 0.75
N GLU A 55 11.66 -13.80 0.21
CA GLU A 55 11.99 -14.41 -1.08
C GLU A 55 11.76 -13.44 -2.27
N GLN A 56 10.87 -12.47 -2.10
CA GLN A 56 10.56 -11.43 -3.09
C GLN A 56 11.18 -10.07 -2.71
N ALA A 57 12.20 -10.07 -1.84
CA ALA A 57 12.85 -8.86 -1.33
C ALA A 57 11.90 -7.89 -0.58
N GLN A 58 10.69 -8.30 -0.19
CA GLN A 58 9.70 -7.48 0.51
C GLN A 58 10.17 -6.96 1.88
N LEU A 59 11.30 -7.48 2.39
CA LEU A 59 11.91 -6.99 3.62
C LEU A 59 12.82 -5.76 3.42
N GLY A 60 13.17 -5.39 2.17
CA GLY A 60 13.99 -4.21 1.84
C GLY A 60 15.43 -4.25 2.37
N ARG A 61 15.91 -5.43 2.65
CA ARG A 61 17.26 -5.71 3.18
C ARG A 61 17.77 -7.04 2.69
N ARG A 62 19.09 -7.22 2.66
CA ARG A 62 19.68 -8.51 2.27
C ARG A 62 19.39 -9.56 3.33
N VAL A 63 18.69 -10.62 2.93
CA VAL A 63 18.55 -11.85 3.72
C VAL A 63 19.53 -12.86 3.13
N LEU A 64 20.48 -13.33 3.94
CA LEU A 64 21.44 -14.35 3.48
C LEU A 64 20.75 -15.72 3.52
N GLU A 65 20.71 -16.44 2.39
CA GLU A 65 20.05 -17.76 2.28
C GLU A 65 20.55 -18.77 3.33
N ARG A 66 21.85 -18.70 3.69
CA ARG A 66 22.45 -19.52 4.74
C ARG A 66 21.91 -19.21 6.15
N ARG A 67 21.18 -18.10 6.32
CA ARG A 67 20.65 -17.62 7.58
C ARG A 67 19.18 -17.23 7.43
N LYS A 68 18.33 -18.15 6.96
CA LYS A 68 16.86 -17.98 6.87
C LYS A 68 16.22 -17.44 8.15
N ILE A 69 16.90 -17.61 9.29
CA ILE A 69 16.53 -17.08 10.61
C ILE A 69 16.43 -15.54 10.60
N HIS A 70 17.23 -14.83 9.80
CA HIS A 70 17.21 -13.37 9.75
C HIS A 70 15.97 -12.74 9.11
N GLY A 71 15.21 -13.46 8.28
CA GLY A 71 13.90 -13.00 7.81
C GLY A 71 12.86 -12.96 8.92
N THR A 72 12.93 -13.83 9.89
CA THR A 72 11.93 -14.00 10.97
C THR A 72 12.13 -13.08 12.17
N VAL A 73 13.23 -12.33 12.23
CA VAL A 73 13.55 -11.41 13.33
C VAL A 73 13.39 -9.97 12.82
N PRO A 74 12.78 -9.07 13.61
CA PRO A 74 12.73 -7.66 13.27
C PRO A 74 14.12 -7.05 13.10
N GLU A 75 14.40 -6.49 11.92
CA GLU A 75 15.64 -5.76 11.65
C GLU A 75 15.33 -4.44 10.94
N LYS A 76 16.19 -3.45 11.14
CA LYS A 76 16.05 -2.12 10.55
C LYS A 76 16.25 -2.13 9.03
N VAL A 77 15.42 -1.32 8.36
CA VAL A 77 15.57 -0.95 6.94
C VAL A 77 16.08 0.46 6.85
N THR A 78 17.01 0.71 5.93
CA THR A 78 17.57 2.04 5.68
C THR A 78 17.08 2.57 4.35
N LEU A 79 16.58 3.79 4.31
CA LEU A 79 16.14 4.48 3.10
C LEU A 79 17.32 5.20 2.44
N GLY A 80 17.74 4.72 1.27
CA GLY A 80 18.86 5.27 0.53
C GLY A 80 20.22 5.07 1.21
N THR A 81 21.18 5.96 0.91
CA THR A 81 22.56 5.90 1.42
C THR A 81 22.76 6.57 2.79
N ARG A 82 21.80 7.35 3.25
CA ARG A 82 21.81 8.02 4.56
C ARG A 82 20.58 7.60 5.33
N ALA A 83 20.73 7.42 6.65
CA ALA A 83 19.60 7.17 7.53
C ALA A 83 18.62 8.35 7.46
N ARG A 84 17.41 8.07 6.93
CA ARG A 84 16.29 9.01 6.86
C ARG A 84 15.22 8.56 7.86
N LYS A 85 14.47 9.51 8.39
CA LYS A 85 13.31 9.20 9.23
C LYS A 85 12.12 8.95 8.34
N ALA A 86 11.41 7.86 8.59
CA ALA A 86 10.14 7.61 7.94
C ALA A 86 8.99 8.28 8.72
N THR A 87 7.95 8.66 7.99
CA THR A 87 6.71 9.25 8.51
C THR A 87 5.50 8.35 8.25
N THR A 88 5.57 7.51 7.23
CA THR A 88 4.51 6.60 6.82
C THR A 88 5.11 5.29 6.32
N VAL A 89 4.40 4.19 6.53
CA VAL A 89 4.74 2.88 5.94
C VAL A 89 3.49 2.28 5.29
N GLY A 90 3.69 1.45 4.27
CA GLY A 90 2.65 0.72 3.56
C GLY A 90 3.15 -0.64 3.09
N ALA A 91 2.24 -1.55 2.80
CA ALA A 91 2.57 -2.87 2.27
C ALA A 91 1.47 -3.39 1.34
N GLY A 92 1.88 -4.13 0.32
CA GLY A 92 1.03 -5.03 -0.43
C GLY A 92 1.45 -6.48 -0.17
N ALA A 93 0.92 -7.43 -0.93
CA ALA A 93 1.16 -8.85 -0.66
C ALA A 93 2.66 -9.22 -0.63
N PHE A 94 3.45 -8.67 -1.56
CA PHE A 94 4.87 -9.01 -1.74
C PHE A 94 5.78 -7.78 -1.92
N HIS A 95 5.29 -6.60 -1.60
CA HIS A 95 6.02 -5.34 -1.74
C HIS A 95 5.72 -4.41 -0.58
N SER A 96 6.58 -3.43 -0.36
CA SER A 96 6.56 -2.58 0.83
C SER A 96 6.98 -1.16 0.48
N PHE A 97 6.55 -0.22 1.34
CA PHE A 97 6.80 1.21 1.15
C PHE A 97 7.13 1.93 2.44
N ALA A 98 7.77 3.07 2.27
CA ALA A 98 7.88 4.12 3.28
C ALA A 98 7.87 5.50 2.63
N VAL A 99 7.35 6.48 3.35
CA VAL A 99 7.54 7.90 3.04
C VAL A 99 8.52 8.46 4.04
N ASP A 100 9.54 9.19 3.59
CA ASP A 100 10.50 9.82 4.48
C ASP A 100 10.07 11.24 4.92
N ASP A 101 10.83 11.81 5.84
CA ASP A 101 10.60 13.15 6.42
C ASP A 101 10.78 14.30 5.42
N LYS A 102 11.26 14.01 4.22
CA LYS A 102 11.34 14.97 3.09
C LYS A 102 10.16 14.86 2.14
N GLY A 103 9.32 13.82 2.33
CA GLY A 103 8.19 13.51 1.46
C GLY A 103 8.56 12.62 0.26
N ASP A 104 9.79 12.08 0.20
CA ASP A 104 10.15 11.09 -0.80
C ASP A 104 9.49 9.74 -0.48
N VAL A 105 8.89 9.12 -1.48
CA VAL A 105 8.31 7.76 -1.38
C VAL A 105 9.35 6.73 -1.81
N TRP A 106 9.46 5.67 -1.04
CA TRP A 106 10.39 4.55 -1.25
C TRP A 106 9.61 3.25 -1.38
N GLY A 107 9.88 2.47 -2.44
CA GLY A 107 9.27 1.16 -2.70
C GLY A 107 10.33 0.08 -2.82
N TRP A 108 9.98 -1.15 -2.42
CA TRP A 108 10.82 -2.35 -2.55
C TRP A 108 9.98 -3.63 -2.54
N GLY A 109 10.60 -4.74 -2.92
CA GLY A 109 9.94 -6.04 -3.02
C GLY A 109 9.64 -6.46 -4.46
N LEU A 110 8.62 -7.30 -4.64
CA LEU A 110 8.19 -7.77 -5.95
C LEU A 110 7.72 -6.59 -6.82
N ASN A 111 8.18 -6.55 -8.08
CA ASN A 111 7.89 -5.49 -9.04
C ASN A 111 7.60 -6.04 -10.45
N SER A 112 7.27 -7.32 -10.56
CA SER A 112 7.03 -7.97 -11.87
C SER A 112 5.87 -7.37 -12.67
N MET A 113 5.01 -6.58 -12.02
CA MET A 113 3.89 -5.83 -12.58
C MET A 113 4.01 -4.33 -12.29
N GLY A 114 5.20 -3.80 -12.01
CA GLY A 114 5.38 -2.39 -11.70
C GLY A 114 4.78 -1.93 -10.36
N GLN A 115 4.38 -2.86 -9.49
CA GLN A 115 3.64 -2.56 -8.27
C GLN A 115 4.41 -1.76 -7.22
N THR A 116 5.73 -1.63 -7.34
CA THR A 116 6.53 -0.76 -6.47
C THR A 116 6.55 0.71 -6.93
N GLY A 117 6.07 1.01 -8.15
CA GLY A 117 6.09 2.36 -8.71
C GLY A 117 7.49 2.91 -9.02
N THR A 118 8.53 2.07 -8.95
CA THR A 118 9.93 2.48 -9.17
C THR A 118 10.36 2.43 -10.64
N GLY A 119 9.42 2.14 -11.55
CA GLY A 119 9.61 1.88 -12.96
C GLY A 119 9.92 0.41 -13.24
N TYR A 120 9.74 0.01 -14.51
CA TYR A 120 10.01 -1.33 -15.02
C TYR A 120 10.48 -1.21 -16.46
N GLN A 121 11.72 -1.58 -16.76
CA GLN A 121 12.31 -1.51 -18.09
C GLN A 121 12.68 -2.90 -18.63
N SER A 122 12.98 -3.83 -17.74
CA SER A 122 13.37 -5.19 -18.09
C SER A 122 13.03 -6.18 -16.97
N SER A 123 13.20 -7.47 -17.24
CA SER A 123 13.01 -8.53 -16.23
C SER A 123 13.93 -8.38 -15.00
N GLU A 124 15.02 -7.63 -15.11
CA GLU A 124 15.90 -7.32 -13.98
C GLU A 124 15.22 -6.41 -12.94
N ASP A 125 14.25 -5.60 -13.37
CA ASP A 125 13.45 -4.75 -12.51
C ASP A 125 12.28 -5.49 -11.82
N SER A 126 12.10 -6.79 -12.07
CA SER A 126 11.00 -7.59 -11.51
C SER A 126 11.06 -7.72 -9.98
N VAL A 127 12.20 -7.43 -9.37
CA VAL A 127 12.38 -7.40 -7.91
C VAL A 127 13.26 -6.23 -7.51
N VAL A 128 12.76 -5.37 -6.62
CA VAL A 128 13.51 -4.24 -6.04
C VAL A 128 14.10 -4.68 -4.70
N GLN A 129 15.38 -5.01 -4.69
CA GLN A 129 16.08 -5.64 -3.55
C GLN A 129 16.18 -4.73 -2.32
N LEU A 130 16.39 -3.44 -2.52
CA LEU A 130 16.55 -2.42 -1.48
C LEU A 130 15.64 -1.24 -1.78
N PRO A 131 15.24 -0.44 -0.76
CA PRO A 131 14.41 0.72 -0.97
C PRO A 131 14.91 1.62 -2.10
N LYS A 132 14.09 1.83 -3.12
CA LYS A 132 14.31 2.69 -4.29
C LYS A 132 13.22 3.76 -4.31
N LYS A 133 13.55 4.98 -4.74
CA LYS A 133 12.56 6.05 -4.84
C LYS A 133 11.50 5.70 -5.88
N VAL A 134 10.25 5.94 -5.51
CA VAL A 134 9.10 5.92 -6.41
C VAL A 134 9.10 7.20 -7.21
N LYS A 135 8.85 7.12 -8.51
CA LYS A 135 8.82 8.27 -9.41
C LYS A 135 7.49 9.03 -9.34
N GLY A 136 7.53 10.33 -9.58
CA GLY A 136 6.33 11.18 -9.67
C GLY A 136 5.64 11.46 -8.34
N LEU A 137 6.18 10.98 -7.20
CA LEU A 137 5.55 11.13 -5.89
C LEU A 137 6.43 11.82 -4.83
N SER A 138 7.51 12.46 -5.23
CA SER A 138 8.26 13.33 -4.30
C SER A 138 7.46 14.60 -4.02
N LYS A 139 7.73 15.23 -2.88
CA LYS A 139 7.09 16.51 -2.54
C LYS A 139 7.29 17.59 -3.61
N GLU A 140 8.43 17.56 -4.30
CA GLU A 140 8.72 18.48 -5.42
C GLU A 140 7.85 18.19 -6.63
N GLU A 141 7.74 16.92 -7.05
CA GLU A 141 6.93 16.47 -8.18
C GLU A 141 5.42 16.66 -7.92
N LEU A 142 5.00 16.59 -6.65
CA LEU A 142 3.62 16.84 -6.20
C LEU A 142 3.33 18.33 -5.88
N ASN A 143 4.18 19.27 -6.33
CA ASN A 143 4.00 20.71 -6.11
C ASN A 143 3.82 21.10 -4.63
N GLY A 144 4.55 20.44 -3.74
CA GLY A 144 4.51 20.70 -2.30
C GLY A 144 3.58 19.80 -1.49
N ASP A 145 2.72 19.01 -2.15
CA ASP A 145 1.92 17.97 -1.52
C ASP A 145 2.78 16.76 -1.14
N ARG A 146 2.23 15.81 -0.43
CA ARG A 146 2.94 14.61 0.04
C ARG A 146 2.01 13.41 0.15
N VAL A 147 2.55 12.23 -0.03
CA VAL A 147 1.84 10.99 0.25
C VAL A 147 1.69 10.81 1.77
N VAL A 148 0.47 10.49 2.21
CA VAL A 148 0.10 10.32 3.62
C VAL A 148 -0.40 8.91 3.93
N GLN A 149 -0.88 8.16 2.93
CA GLN A 149 -1.26 6.76 3.07
C GLN A 149 -0.82 5.97 1.84
N ILE A 150 -0.38 4.74 2.05
CA ILE A 150 -0.06 3.78 1.01
C ILE A 150 -0.70 2.46 1.39
N ASP A 151 -1.44 1.87 0.46
CA ASP A 151 -2.01 0.54 0.62
C ASP A 151 -1.81 -0.28 -0.64
N GLY A 152 -1.54 -1.57 -0.52
CA GLY A 152 -1.23 -2.44 -1.65
C GLY A 152 -2.04 -3.74 -1.65
N GLY A 153 -2.50 -4.11 -2.85
CA GLY A 153 -3.10 -5.42 -3.10
C GLY A 153 -2.07 -6.49 -3.46
N THR A 154 -2.48 -7.48 -4.24
CA THR A 154 -1.55 -8.56 -4.63
C THR A 154 -0.45 -8.04 -5.55
N HIS A 155 -0.79 -7.26 -6.58
CA HIS A 155 0.13 -6.74 -7.59
C HIS A 155 -0.14 -5.28 -7.97
N HIS A 156 -0.81 -4.51 -7.12
CA HIS A 156 -1.09 -3.09 -7.34
C HIS A 156 -0.94 -2.30 -6.05
N THR A 157 -0.86 -1.00 -6.17
CA THR A 157 -0.65 -0.08 -5.04
C THR A 157 -1.39 1.23 -5.28
N LEU A 158 -1.99 1.75 -4.20
CA LEU A 158 -2.56 3.08 -4.12
C LEU A 158 -1.73 3.97 -3.21
N PHE A 159 -1.57 5.22 -3.61
CA PHE A 159 -0.92 6.28 -2.86
C PHE A 159 -1.90 7.43 -2.69
N LEU A 160 -2.25 7.76 -1.47
CA LEU A 160 -3.11 8.90 -1.13
C LEU A 160 -2.24 10.06 -0.69
N THR A 161 -2.48 11.23 -1.24
CA THR A 161 -1.80 12.47 -0.86
C THR A 161 -2.61 13.28 0.15
N ALA A 162 -1.97 14.27 0.78
CA ALA A 162 -2.62 15.09 1.81
C ALA A 162 -3.76 15.96 1.27
N ASN A 163 -3.75 16.32 -0.02
CA ASN A 163 -4.87 17.06 -0.64
C ASN A 163 -6.00 16.13 -1.13
N GLY A 164 -5.92 14.80 -0.90
CA GLY A 164 -6.95 13.85 -1.31
C GLY A 164 -6.81 13.31 -2.74
N SER A 165 -5.69 13.56 -3.42
CA SER A 165 -5.40 12.92 -4.72
C SER A 165 -4.94 11.49 -4.51
N VAL A 166 -5.37 10.57 -5.38
CA VAL A 166 -5.00 9.16 -5.35
C VAL A 166 -4.21 8.81 -6.60
N TYR A 167 -3.06 8.17 -6.43
CA TYR A 167 -2.24 7.62 -7.51
C TYR A 167 -2.23 6.10 -7.42
N ALA A 168 -2.14 5.43 -8.56
CA ALA A 168 -2.11 3.97 -8.66
C ALA A 168 -0.98 3.50 -9.57
N CYS A 169 -0.39 2.36 -9.23
CA CYS A 169 0.54 1.63 -10.11
C CYS A 169 0.40 0.12 -9.90
N GLY A 170 0.99 -0.64 -10.82
CA GLY A 170 0.93 -2.08 -10.79
C GLY A 170 0.03 -2.67 -11.86
N ARG A 171 -0.46 -3.88 -11.62
CA ARG A 171 -1.31 -4.64 -12.53
C ARG A 171 -2.64 -3.95 -12.78
N SER A 172 -3.11 -3.96 -14.05
CA SER A 172 -4.29 -3.22 -14.49
C SER A 172 -5.40 -4.09 -15.09
N ASN A 173 -5.13 -5.37 -15.39
CA ASN A 173 -5.98 -6.23 -16.21
C ASN A 173 -7.37 -6.56 -15.63
N ALA A 174 -7.62 -6.25 -14.34
CA ALA A 174 -8.91 -6.40 -13.68
C ALA A 174 -9.47 -5.05 -13.17
N GLY A 175 -9.07 -3.94 -13.78
CA GLY A 175 -9.52 -2.61 -13.40
C GLY A 175 -9.03 -2.11 -12.04
N GLN A 176 -8.14 -2.82 -11.34
CA GLN A 176 -7.73 -2.53 -9.96
C GLN A 176 -6.98 -1.20 -9.80
N LEU A 177 -6.46 -0.60 -10.87
CA LEU A 177 -5.82 0.72 -10.81
C LEU A 177 -6.82 1.88 -10.77
N GLY A 178 -8.08 1.68 -11.15
CA GLY A 178 -9.06 2.76 -11.22
C GLY A 178 -8.87 3.68 -12.43
N LEU A 179 -8.12 3.26 -13.44
CA LEU A 179 -7.80 4.01 -14.65
C LEU A 179 -8.72 3.58 -15.81
N SER A 180 -9.25 4.54 -16.57
CA SER A 180 -10.00 4.25 -17.80
C SER A 180 -9.10 3.62 -18.87
N GLU A 181 -9.68 2.90 -19.83
CA GLU A 181 -8.93 2.23 -20.90
C GLU A 181 -8.15 3.18 -21.80
N ASP A 182 -8.62 4.42 -21.93
CA ASP A 182 -8.01 5.49 -22.72
C ASP A 182 -7.05 6.37 -21.91
N HIS A 183 -6.77 6.01 -20.65
CA HIS A 183 -5.89 6.78 -19.79
C HIS A 183 -4.47 6.87 -20.38
N GLU A 184 -3.84 8.04 -20.27
CA GLU A 184 -2.52 8.33 -20.85
C GLU A 184 -1.42 7.36 -20.37
N ALA A 185 -1.54 6.82 -19.16
CA ALA A 185 -0.59 5.85 -18.62
C ALA A 185 -0.53 4.54 -19.41
N PHE A 186 -1.50 4.24 -20.29
CA PHE A 186 -1.50 3.07 -21.17
C PHE A 186 -0.98 3.39 -22.58
N LYS A 187 -0.78 4.68 -22.91
CA LYS A 187 -0.23 5.08 -24.21
C LYS A 187 1.25 4.70 -24.26
N ASP A 188 1.67 4.14 -25.38
CA ASP A 188 3.07 3.76 -25.64
C ASP A 188 3.66 2.70 -24.69
N GLN A 189 2.83 1.97 -23.93
CA GLN A 189 3.28 0.85 -23.11
C GLN A 189 3.45 -0.41 -23.96
N VAL A 190 4.56 -1.13 -23.73
CA VAL A 190 4.84 -2.43 -24.37
C VAL A 190 3.86 -3.50 -23.87
N ASP A 191 3.39 -3.38 -22.63
CA ASP A 191 2.45 -4.29 -21.98
C ASP A 191 1.32 -3.48 -21.31
N PRO A 192 0.09 -3.57 -21.83
CA PRO A 192 -1.06 -2.85 -21.28
C PRO A 192 -1.57 -3.43 -19.95
N ASP A 193 -1.06 -4.60 -19.54
CA ASP A 193 -1.51 -5.30 -18.35
C ASP A 193 -1.03 -4.68 -17.04
N PHE A 194 -0.12 -3.70 -17.09
CA PHE A 194 0.35 -2.99 -15.90
C PHE A 194 0.85 -1.57 -16.16
N VAL A 195 0.89 -0.76 -15.12
CA VAL A 195 1.45 0.60 -15.11
C VAL A 195 2.60 0.64 -14.09
N ALA A 196 3.83 0.87 -14.58
CA ALA A 196 5.05 0.75 -13.77
C ALA A 196 5.40 1.99 -12.93
N GLU A 197 4.77 3.12 -13.20
CA GLU A 197 4.95 4.39 -12.49
C GLU A 197 3.57 4.90 -12.04
N PRO A 198 3.46 5.57 -10.88
CA PRO A 198 2.17 6.02 -10.36
C PRO A 198 1.43 6.95 -11.32
N ALA A 199 0.18 6.63 -11.62
CA ALA A 199 -0.75 7.43 -12.44
C ALA A 199 -1.91 7.94 -11.60
N LEU A 200 -2.38 9.16 -11.90
CA LEU A 200 -3.47 9.83 -11.16
C LEU A 200 -4.81 9.13 -11.44
N VAL A 201 -5.52 8.74 -10.39
CA VAL A 201 -6.86 8.17 -10.47
C VAL A 201 -7.91 9.29 -10.46
N SER A 202 -8.81 9.29 -11.44
CA SER A 202 -9.91 10.26 -11.51
C SER A 202 -11.14 9.75 -10.77
N PHE A 203 -11.70 10.58 -9.89
CA PHE A 203 -12.95 10.30 -9.18
C PHE A 203 -14.11 11.10 -9.78
N PRO A 204 -15.35 10.56 -9.70
CA PRO A 204 -16.54 11.23 -10.25
C PRO A 204 -16.82 12.61 -9.68
N ASP A 205 -16.52 12.85 -8.41
CA ASP A 205 -16.61 14.15 -7.76
C ASP A 205 -15.21 14.63 -7.34
N PRO A 206 -14.56 15.49 -8.13
CA PRO A 206 -13.23 15.99 -7.84
C PRO A 206 -13.18 17.03 -6.70
N GLU A 207 -14.33 17.60 -6.30
CA GLU A 207 -14.41 18.58 -5.22
C GLU A 207 -14.52 17.94 -3.84
N ASP A 208 -14.77 16.61 -3.77
CA ASP A 208 -14.86 15.87 -2.51
C ASP A 208 -13.59 15.02 -2.32
N PRO A 209 -12.58 15.52 -1.57
CA PRO A 209 -11.25 14.89 -1.50
C PRO A 209 -11.31 13.52 -0.84
N ILE A 210 -10.47 12.62 -1.31
CA ILE A 210 -10.30 11.29 -0.70
C ILE A 210 -9.54 11.45 0.62
N ILE A 211 -10.04 10.80 1.68
CA ILE A 211 -9.42 10.80 3.02
C ILE A 211 -8.91 9.42 3.45
N GLN A 212 -9.31 8.37 2.74
CA GLN A 212 -8.85 7.00 3.00
C GLN A 212 -8.92 6.17 1.72
N VAL A 213 -7.92 5.31 1.52
CA VAL A 213 -7.92 4.24 0.49
C VAL A 213 -7.71 2.89 1.14
N SER A 214 -8.19 1.84 0.51
CA SER A 214 -7.91 0.46 0.91
C SER A 214 -7.86 -0.46 -0.30
N CYS A 215 -6.87 -1.36 -0.33
CA CYS A 215 -6.68 -2.36 -1.35
C CYS A 215 -7.04 -3.75 -0.84
N GLY A 216 -7.85 -4.47 -1.60
CA GLY A 216 -8.00 -5.92 -1.48
C GLY A 216 -7.02 -6.67 -2.39
N SER A 217 -7.24 -7.95 -2.63
CA SER A 217 -6.37 -8.70 -3.53
C SER A 217 -6.36 -8.15 -4.96
N HIS A 218 -7.53 -7.81 -5.51
CA HIS A 218 -7.72 -7.31 -6.88
C HIS A 218 -8.76 -6.17 -6.96
N ASN A 219 -9.19 -5.66 -5.83
CA ASN A 219 -10.16 -4.58 -5.72
C ASN A 219 -9.63 -3.46 -4.84
N CYS A 220 -10.25 -2.31 -4.96
CA CYS A 220 -9.94 -1.12 -4.18
C CYS A 220 -11.21 -0.43 -3.71
N ALA A 221 -11.09 0.32 -2.64
CA ALA A 221 -12.11 1.23 -2.16
C ALA A 221 -11.50 2.54 -1.64
N ALA A 222 -12.29 3.61 -1.69
CA ALA A 222 -11.92 4.92 -1.18
C ALA A 222 -13.10 5.60 -0.48
N VAL A 223 -12.80 6.34 0.58
CA VAL A 223 -13.77 7.18 1.30
C VAL A 223 -13.40 8.64 1.11
N THR A 224 -14.40 9.47 0.84
CA THR A 224 -14.25 10.92 0.71
C THR A 224 -14.51 11.65 2.02
N GLU A 225 -14.11 12.91 2.11
CA GLU A 225 -14.39 13.79 3.24
C GLU A 225 -15.91 13.99 3.43
N GLY A 226 -16.68 14.11 2.31
CA GLY A 226 -18.14 14.18 2.32
C GLY A 226 -18.84 12.87 2.67
N GLY A 227 -18.11 11.76 2.81
CA GLY A 227 -18.59 10.44 3.22
C GLY A 227 -19.17 9.60 2.09
N ALA A 228 -18.79 9.86 0.85
CA ALA A 228 -19.01 8.91 -0.23
C ALA A 228 -18.04 7.72 -0.12
N LEU A 229 -18.50 6.54 -0.50
CA LEU A 229 -17.69 5.34 -0.66
C LEU A 229 -17.61 4.99 -2.14
N TYR A 230 -16.40 4.90 -2.66
CA TYR A 230 -16.12 4.41 -4.00
C TYR A 230 -15.50 3.02 -3.94
N SER A 231 -15.78 2.18 -4.93
CA SER A 231 -15.12 0.90 -5.14
C SER A 231 -14.85 0.66 -6.62
N TRP A 232 -13.80 -0.12 -6.91
CA TRP A 232 -13.40 -0.51 -8.26
C TRP A 232 -12.49 -1.73 -8.24
N GLY A 233 -12.18 -2.27 -9.42
CA GLY A 233 -11.42 -3.49 -9.61
C GLY A 233 -12.32 -4.71 -9.80
N GLN A 234 -11.81 -5.88 -9.42
CA GLN A 234 -12.54 -7.14 -9.51
C GLN A 234 -13.50 -7.32 -8.34
N GLY A 235 -14.70 -7.84 -8.61
CA GLY A 235 -15.80 -7.99 -7.64
C GLY A 235 -16.60 -9.29 -7.77
N VAL A 236 -15.94 -10.37 -8.20
CA VAL A 236 -16.61 -11.67 -8.50
C VAL A 236 -17.35 -12.27 -7.30
N GLN A 237 -16.91 -11.95 -6.07
CA GLN A 237 -17.53 -12.40 -4.83
C GLN A 237 -18.44 -11.34 -4.19
N GLY A 238 -18.73 -10.24 -4.90
CA GLY A 238 -19.51 -9.11 -4.40
C GLY A 238 -18.72 -8.13 -3.53
N GLU A 239 -17.39 -8.23 -3.48
CA GLU A 239 -16.50 -7.40 -2.67
C GLU A 239 -16.55 -5.91 -3.02
N LEU A 240 -17.08 -5.55 -4.22
CA LEU A 240 -17.29 -4.14 -4.61
C LEU A 240 -18.53 -3.51 -3.97
N GLY A 241 -19.51 -4.33 -3.52
CA GLY A 241 -20.77 -3.80 -2.99
C GLY A 241 -21.65 -3.10 -4.02
N LEU A 242 -21.45 -3.35 -5.32
CA LEU A 242 -22.15 -2.73 -6.46
C LEU A 242 -23.26 -3.60 -7.04
N GLY A 243 -23.69 -4.64 -6.32
CA GLY A 243 -24.63 -5.65 -6.80
C GLY A 243 -23.93 -6.73 -7.65
N ASP A 244 -24.56 -7.16 -8.73
CA ASP A 244 -24.06 -8.26 -9.59
C ASP A 244 -23.01 -7.79 -10.61
N VAL A 245 -22.10 -6.90 -10.18
CA VAL A 245 -21.04 -6.34 -11.04
C VAL A 245 -19.73 -7.05 -10.73
N GLU A 246 -19.17 -7.75 -11.72
CA GLU A 246 -17.96 -8.56 -11.55
C GLU A 246 -16.64 -7.77 -11.70
N GLU A 247 -16.65 -6.70 -12.50
CA GLU A 247 -15.47 -5.84 -12.75
C GLU A 247 -15.86 -4.37 -12.97
N VAL A 248 -15.12 -3.46 -12.38
CA VAL A 248 -15.27 -2.01 -12.59
C VAL A 248 -13.89 -1.38 -12.73
N ARG A 249 -13.59 -0.78 -13.88
CA ARG A 249 -12.28 -0.21 -14.18
C ARG A 249 -12.02 1.15 -13.54
N THR A 250 -13.04 1.93 -13.29
CA THR A 250 -12.93 3.29 -12.71
C THR A 250 -13.70 3.37 -11.41
N PRO A 251 -13.33 4.26 -10.47
CA PRO A 251 -14.05 4.40 -9.20
C PRO A 251 -15.54 4.64 -9.41
N ARG A 252 -16.38 3.81 -8.78
CA ARG A 252 -17.83 3.89 -8.81
C ARG A 252 -18.38 4.02 -7.40
N VAL A 253 -19.35 4.92 -7.21
CA VAL A 253 -19.99 5.14 -5.91
C VAL A 253 -20.80 3.91 -5.48
N VAL A 254 -20.62 3.51 -4.23
CA VAL A 254 -21.39 2.43 -3.59
C VAL A 254 -22.65 3.02 -2.98
N VAL A 255 -23.82 2.60 -3.51
CA VAL A 255 -25.12 3.08 -3.05
C VAL A 255 -25.81 2.02 -2.21
N ARG A 256 -26.28 2.39 -1.01
CA ARG A 256 -27.08 1.46 -0.20
C ARG A 256 -28.44 1.16 -0.83
N LYS A 257 -28.77 -0.11 -0.86
CA LYS A 257 -30.07 -0.62 -1.40
C LYS A 257 -31.27 -0.07 -0.62
N ASP A 258 -31.13 0.07 0.69
CA ASP A 258 -32.23 0.52 1.56
C ASP A 258 -32.42 2.06 1.60
N GLY A 259 -31.63 2.79 0.81
CA GLY A 259 -31.65 4.25 0.80
C GLY A 259 -31.17 4.89 2.11
N GLY A 260 -31.51 6.16 2.28
CA GLY A 260 -31.16 6.96 3.47
C GLY A 260 -29.83 7.72 3.31
N ALA A 261 -29.67 8.77 4.09
CA ALA A 261 -28.45 9.57 4.12
C ALA A 261 -27.41 8.92 5.04
N TRP A 262 -26.41 8.31 4.45
CA TRP A 262 -25.32 7.66 5.17
C TRP A 262 -23.98 8.31 4.84
N PHE A 263 -23.09 8.25 5.79
CA PHE A 263 -21.73 8.76 5.72
C PHE A 263 -20.78 7.59 5.93
N ALA A 264 -19.97 7.26 4.94
CA ALA A 264 -18.89 6.32 5.09
C ALA A 264 -17.80 6.97 5.95
N ALA A 265 -17.44 6.34 7.05
CA ALA A 265 -16.42 6.83 7.98
C ALA A 265 -15.08 6.12 7.81
N ALA A 266 -15.10 4.85 7.37
CA ALA A 266 -13.91 4.07 7.08
C ALA A 266 -14.25 2.87 6.19
N VAL A 267 -13.23 2.35 5.48
CA VAL A 267 -13.32 1.14 4.67
C VAL A 267 -12.06 0.29 4.86
N SER A 268 -12.21 -1.01 4.79
CA SER A 268 -11.08 -1.96 4.76
C SER A 268 -11.41 -3.10 3.81
N CYS A 269 -10.55 -3.30 2.81
CA CYS A 269 -10.65 -4.37 1.85
C CYS A 269 -9.80 -5.57 2.30
N GLY A 270 -10.34 -6.78 2.14
CA GLY A 270 -9.63 -8.04 2.32
C GLY A 270 -9.41 -8.76 1.01
N GLY A 271 -9.12 -10.05 1.06
CA GLY A 271 -8.89 -10.86 -0.13
C GLY A 271 -10.11 -10.94 -1.06
N GLN A 272 -11.29 -11.20 -0.50
CA GLN A 272 -12.57 -11.40 -1.20
C GLN A 272 -13.75 -10.82 -0.42
N HIS A 273 -13.51 -9.79 0.39
CA HIS A 273 -14.56 -9.11 1.13
C HIS A 273 -14.13 -7.67 1.44
N THR A 274 -15.12 -6.82 1.67
CA THR A 274 -14.90 -5.42 2.10
C THR A 274 -15.75 -5.13 3.33
N VAL A 275 -15.18 -4.44 4.31
CA VAL A 275 -15.86 -3.98 5.51
C VAL A 275 -15.90 -2.46 5.51
N GLY A 276 -17.09 -1.90 5.61
CA GLY A 276 -17.31 -0.45 5.70
C GLY A 276 -17.92 -0.05 7.06
N LEU A 277 -17.41 1.03 7.64
CA LEU A 277 -18.00 1.68 8.80
C LEU A 277 -18.82 2.88 8.34
N PHE A 278 -20.10 2.88 8.67
CA PHE A 278 -21.02 3.95 8.29
C PHE A 278 -21.68 4.57 9.50
N ARG A 279 -21.96 5.85 9.42
CA ARG A 279 -22.83 6.58 10.35
C ARG A 279 -24.01 7.18 9.60
N LYS A 280 -25.16 7.28 10.25
CA LYS A 280 -26.32 7.99 9.71
C LYS A 280 -26.04 9.49 9.70
N LYS A 281 -26.35 10.17 8.60
CA LYS A 281 -26.32 11.64 8.52
C LYS A 281 -27.44 12.26 9.34
#